data_ea62ae33cc13b033d281d6893211a519
#
_entry.id   ea62ae33cc13b033d281d6893211a519
#
_cell.length_a   1.000
_cell.length_b   1.000
_cell.length_c   1.000
_cell.angle_alpha   90.00
_cell.angle_beta   90.00
_cell.angle_gamma   90.00
#
_symmetry.space_group_name_H-M   'P 1'
#
loop_
_entity.id
_entity.type
_entity.pdbx_description
1 polymer ?
#
loop_
_entity_poly.entity_id
_entity_poly.type
_entity_poly.pdbx_seq_one_letter_code
_entity_poly.pdbx_strand_id
1 'polypeptide(L)'
;MNIAIVEDCAEDAKVLKDCIEKYAEKYNEVCVVNVYTDGVQFLTEYKSDADVVFMDIEMPYRDGLKVSAELRKTDPLVCIVFITNMRQYAIRGYDV
;
A
#
# COMPACT_ATOMS: atom_id res chain seq x y z
N MET A 1 8.62 11.93 5.21
CA MET A 1 7.49 10.97 5.40
C MET A 1 7.90 9.61 4.91
N ASN A 2 7.70 8.59 5.71
CA ASN A 2 7.99 7.21 5.34
C ASN A 2 6.71 6.53 4.86
N ILE A 3 6.75 5.96 3.67
CA ILE A 3 5.60 5.35 3.03
C ILE A 3 5.93 3.91 2.68
N ALA A 4 5.05 2.99 3.05
CA ALA A 4 5.13 1.60 2.65
C ALA A 4 4.06 1.31 1.60
N ILE A 5 4.42 0.56 0.58
CA ILE A 5 3.48 0.06 -0.43
C ILE A 5 3.51 -1.45 -0.37
N VAL A 6 2.36 -2.06 -0.16
CA VAL A 6 2.20 -3.52 -0.19
C VAL A 6 1.35 -3.87 -1.41
N GLU A 7 2.00 -4.31 -2.47
CA GLU A 7 1.38 -4.56 -3.78
C GLU A 7 2.14 -5.66 -4.51
N ASP A 8 1.43 -6.72 -4.89
CA ASP A 8 2.05 -7.86 -5.57
C ASP A 8 2.35 -7.61 -7.06
N CYS A 9 1.64 -6.67 -7.68
CA CYS A 9 1.89 -6.29 -9.07
C CYS A 9 2.96 -5.21 -9.14
N ALA A 10 4.13 -5.55 -9.70
CA ALA A 10 5.25 -4.62 -9.78
C ALA A 10 4.91 -3.36 -10.59
N GLU A 11 4.11 -3.49 -11.64
CA GLU A 11 3.71 -2.35 -12.46
C GLU A 11 2.80 -1.39 -11.69
N ASP A 12 1.84 -1.93 -10.95
CA ASP A 12 0.92 -1.12 -10.16
C ASP A 12 1.66 -0.43 -9.00
N ALA A 13 2.59 -1.13 -8.36
CA ALA A 13 3.44 -0.55 -7.32
C ALA A 13 4.28 0.60 -7.87
N LYS A 14 4.82 0.45 -9.08
CA LYS A 14 5.60 1.50 -9.73
C LYS A 14 4.76 2.72 -10.03
N VAL A 15 3.55 2.53 -10.57
CA VAL A 15 2.63 3.64 -10.87
C VAL A 15 2.33 4.42 -9.59
N LEU A 16 2.03 3.73 -8.51
CA LEU A 16 1.74 4.37 -7.24
C LEU A 16 2.95 5.10 -6.68
N LYS A 17 4.12 4.48 -6.74
CA LYS A 17 5.38 5.12 -6.31
C LYS A 17 5.66 6.38 -7.10
N ASP A 18 5.49 6.33 -8.43
CA ASP A 18 5.69 7.49 -9.30
C ASP A 18 4.72 8.63 -8.94
N CYS A 19 3.47 8.30 -8.64
CA CYS A 19 2.48 9.29 -8.20
C CYS A 19 2.89 9.96 -6.88
N ILE A 20 3.38 9.17 -5.94
CA ILE A 20 3.84 9.69 -4.64
C ILE A 20 5.05 10.60 -4.83
N GLU A 21 5.99 10.20 -5.68
CA GLU A 21 7.18 11.01 -5.95
C GLU A 21 6.83 12.34 -6.63
N LYS A 22 5.88 12.34 -7.55
CA LYS A 22 5.38 13.57 -8.18
C LYS A 22 4.70 14.49 -7.17
N TYR A 23 3.91 13.92 -6.28
CA TYR A 23 3.30 14.69 -5.19
C TYR A 23 4.36 15.32 -4.30
N ALA A 24 5.35 14.54 -3.90
CA ALA A 24 6.44 15.01 -3.05
C ALA A 24 7.21 16.15 -3.70
N GLU A 25 7.51 16.03 -4.99
CA GLU A 25 8.18 17.07 -5.76
C GLU A 25 7.34 18.35 -5.82
N LYS A 26 6.06 18.21 -6.14
CA LYS A 26 5.13 19.35 -6.28
C LYS A 26 5.00 20.14 -4.98
N TYR A 27 4.96 19.47 -3.83
CA TYR A 27 4.74 20.09 -2.53
C TYR A 27 6.01 20.24 -1.70
N ASN A 28 7.17 19.99 -2.32
CA ASN A 28 8.48 20.09 -1.68
C ASN A 28 8.57 19.25 -0.39
N GLU A 29 7.99 18.05 -0.44
CA GLU A 29 8.01 17.07 0.65
C GLU A 29 9.09 16.03 0.40
N VAL A 30 9.68 15.49 1.48
CA VAL A 30 10.62 14.38 1.37
C VAL A 30 9.86 13.09 1.73
N CYS A 31 9.76 12.19 0.74
CA CYS A 31 9.10 10.90 0.93
C CYS A 31 10.08 9.76 0.67
N VAL A 32 10.18 8.84 1.61
CA VAL A 32 10.92 7.59 1.45
C VAL A 32 9.90 6.49 1.24
N VAL A 33 9.97 5.81 0.09
CA VAL A 33 8.98 4.79 -0.30
C VAL A 33 9.64 3.43 -0.32
N ASN A 34 9.11 2.50 0.47
CA ASN A 34 9.51 1.11 0.47
C ASN A 34 8.38 0.26 -0.11
N VAL A 35 8.73 -0.61 -1.05
CA VAL A 35 7.76 -1.48 -1.74
C VAL A 35 7.95 -2.92 -1.27
N TYR A 36 6.85 -3.55 -0.89
CA TYR A 36 6.79 -4.95 -0.49
C TYR A 36 5.89 -5.69 -1.47
N THR A 37 6.36 -6.82 -1.99
CA THR A 37 5.66 -7.54 -3.05
C THR A 37 4.59 -8.50 -2.56
N ASP A 38 4.56 -8.79 -1.27
CA ASP A 38 3.50 -9.60 -0.65
C ASP A 38 3.33 -9.26 0.83
N GLY A 39 2.21 -9.70 1.38
CA GLY A 39 1.86 -9.40 2.76
C GLY A 39 2.74 -10.10 3.79
N VAL A 40 3.23 -11.29 3.48
CA VAL A 40 4.12 -12.03 4.40
C VAL A 40 5.46 -11.32 4.50
N GLN A 41 6.04 -10.93 3.37
CA GLN A 41 7.27 -10.14 3.35
C GLN A 41 7.09 -8.86 4.16
N PHE A 42 5.99 -8.16 3.93
CA PHE A 42 5.71 -6.91 4.64
C PHE A 42 5.65 -7.12 6.16
N LEU A 43 4.85 -8.08 6.62
CA LEU A 43 4.71 -8.32 8.06
C LEU A 43 6.02 -8.78 8.71
N THR A 44 6.86 -9.51 7.96
CA THR A 44 8.15 -10.00 8.46
C THR A 44 9.17 -8.88 8.58
N GLU A 45 9.21 -7.96 7.61
CA GLU A 45 10.24 -6.93 7.50
C GLU A 45 9.85 -5.58 8.10
N TYR A 46 8.56 -5.35 8.33
CA TYR A 46 8.06 -4.06 8.79
C TYR A 46 8.55 -3.72 10.21
N LYS A 47 9.08 -2.50 10.36
CA LYS A 47 9.68 -2.03 11.61
C LYS A 47 8.85 -0.94 12.29
N SER A 48 7.58 -0.84 11.97
CA SER A 48 6.68 0.18 12.55
C SER A 48 7.17 1.62 12.34
N ASP A 49 7.80 1.86 11.20
CA ASP A 49 8.42 3.15 10.88
C ASP A 49 7.71 3.92 9.76
N ALA A 50 6.62 3.38 9.21
CA ALA A 50 5.87 4.07 8.18
C ALA A 50 4.87 5.07 8.78
N ASP A 51 4.71 6.18 8.09
CA ASP A 51 3.64 7.14 8.39
C ASP A 51 2.34 6.71 7.72
N VAL A 52 2.44 6.16 6.51
CA VAL A 52 1.31 5.68 5.72
C VAL A 52 1.67 4.34 5.07
N VAL A 53 0.73 3.40 5.11
CA VAL A 53 0.84 2.13 4.40
C VAL A 53 -0.26 2.07 3.34
N PHE A 54 0.14 1.97 2.08
CA PHE A 54 -0.79 1.68 0.98
C PHE A 54 -0.87 0.17 0.84
N MET A 55 -2.05 -0.37 1.05
CA MET A 55 -2.28 -1.81 1.13
C MET A 55 -3.21 -2.27 0.01
N ASP A 56 -2.71 -3.13 -0.88
CA ASP A 56 -3.56 -3.78 -1.87
C ASP A 56 -4.48 -4.79 -1.18
N ILE A 57 -5.76 -4.73 -1.49
CA ILE A 57 -6.74 -5.66 -0.93
C ILE A 57 -6.58 -7.06 -1.53
N GLU A 58 -6.35 -7.14 -2.84
CA GLU A 58 -6.27 -8.40 -3.55
C GLU A 58 -4.83 -8.86 -3.75
N MET A 59 -4.39 -9.81 -2.94
CA MET A 59 -3.07 -10.44 -3.05
C MET A 59 -3.22 -11.96 -3.00
N PRO A 60 -2.34 -12.72 -3.70
CA PRO A 60 -2.54 -14.15 -3.91
C PRO A 60 -2.63 -15.00 -2.64
N TYR A 61 -1.83 -14.73 -1.63
CA TYR A 61 -1.72 -15.60 -0.46
C TYR A 61 -2.43 -15.06 0.77
N ARG A 62 -2.53 -13.74 0.88
CA ARG A 62 -3.27 -13.07 1.95
C ARG A 62 -3.87 -11.80 1.39
N ASP A 63 -5.16 -11.61 1.62
CA ASP A 63 -5.76 -10.33 1.25
C ASP A 63 -5.29 -9.20 2.17
N GLY A 64 -5.35 -7.98 1.66
CA GLY A 64 -4.87 -6.80 2.37
C GLY A 64 -5.62 -6.52 3.67
N LEU A 65 -6.87 -6.94 3.78
CA LEU A 65 -7.66 -6.75 5.00
C LEU A 65 -7.09 -7.60 6.13
N LYS A 66 -6.70 -8.83 5.85
CA LYS A 66 -6.08 -9.73 6.85
C LYS A 66 -4.69 -9.24 7.23
N VAL A 67 -3.89 -8.80 6.27
CA VAL A 67 -2.57 -8.23 6.53
C VAL A 67 -2.69 -6.99 7.41
N SER A 68 -3.67 -6.12 7.13
CA SER A 68 -3.91 -4.92 7.91
C SER A 68 -4.33 -5.23 9.35
N ALA A 69 -5.12 -6.28 9.56
CA ALA A 69 -5.48 -6.71 10.90
C ALA A 69 -4.26 -7.16 11.71
N GLU A 70 -3.33 -7.88 11.07
CA GLU A 70 -2.07 -8.26 11.71
C GLU A 70 -1.18 -7.04 11.99
N LEU A 71 -1.12 -6.10 11.03
CA LEU A 71 -0.37 -4.86 11.18
C LEU A 71 -0.85 -4.06 12.39
N ARG A 72 -2.16 -3.97 12.59
CA ARG A 72 -2.76 -3.24 13.72
C ARG A 72 -2.34 -3.77 15.08
N LYS A 73 -1.93 -5.02 15.17
CA LYS A 73 -1.43 -5.60 16.43
C LYS A 73 -0.06 -5.04 16.81
N THR A 74 0.78 -4.72 15.83
CA THR A 74 2.14 -4.23 16.06
C THR A 74 2.26 -2.73 15.89
N ASP A 75 1.39 -2.12 15.09
CA ASP A 75 1.40 -0.68 14.81
C ASP A 75 -0.04 -0.15 14.75
N PRO A 76 -0.65 0.08 15.92
CA PRO A 76 -2.08 0.40 15.99
C PRO A 76 -2.46 1.78 15.46
N LEU A 77 -1.51 2.69 15.28
CA LEU A 77 -1.81 4.08 14.91
C LEU A 77 -1.41 4.45 13.49
N VAL A 78 -0.74 3.56 12.75
CA VAL A 78 -0.32 3.88 11.39
C VAL A 78 -1.55 4.10 10.49
N CYS A 79 -1.45 5.08 9.60
CA CYS A 79 -2.48 5.32 8.59
C CYS A 79 -2.41 4.24 7.51
N ILE A 80 -3.51 3.53 7.30
CA ILE A 80 -3.61 2.51 6.25
C ILE A 80 -4.58 3.00 5.19
N VAL A 81 -4.11 3.05 3.94
CA VAL A 81 -4.93 3.37 2.77
C VAL A 81 -5.05 2.12 1.93
N PHE A 82 -6.27 1.62 1.78
CA PHE A 82 -6.51 0.46 0.94
C PHE A 82 -6.59 0.85 -0.51
N ILE A 83 -5.96 0.05 -1.36
CA ILE A 83 -6.01 0.19 -2.81
C ILE A 83 -6.56 -1.08 -3.43
N THR A 84 -7.18 -0.95 -4.60
CA THR A 84 -7.77 -2.07 -5.29
C THR A 84 -7.32 -2.09 -6.75
N ASN A 85 -7.38 -3.27 -7.38
CA ASN A 85 -7.17 -3.37 -8.82
C ASN A 85 -8.40 -2.80 -9.53
N MET A 86 -8.27 -1.61 -10.07
CA MET A 86 -9.37 -0.88 -10.69
C MET A 86 -9.94 -1.59 -11.93
N ARG A 87 -9.17 -2.46 -12.58
CA ARG A 87 -9.65 -3.19 -13.76
C ARG A 87 -10.85 -4.06 -13.44
N GLN A 88 -10.82 -4.71 -12.28
CA GLN A 88 -11.87 -5.62 -11.87
C GLN A 88 -13.10 -4.88 -11.35
N TYR A 89 -12.90 -3.76 -10.70
CA TYR A 89 -13.97 -2.99 -10.06
C TYR A 89 -14.55 -1.88 -10.93
N ALA A 90 -13.84 -1.45 -11.97
CA ALA A 90 -14.32 -0.42 -12.88
C ALA A 90 -15.65 -0.80 -13.54
N ILE A 91 -15.80 -2.08 -13.90
CA ILE A 91 -17.05 -2.59 -14.52
C ILE A 91 -18.21 -2.55 -13.53
N ARG A 92 -17.94 -2.90 -12.28
CA ARG A 92 -18.96 -2.88 -11.21
C ARG A 92 -19.28 -1.47 -10.75
N GLY A 93 -18.32 -0.58 -10.75
CA GLY A 93 -18.51 0.80 -10.34
C GLY A 93 -19.49 1.57 -11.19
N TYR A 94 -19.63 1.20 -12.45
CA TYR A 94 -20.59 1.84 -13.36
C TYR A 94 -22.03 1.34 -13.21
N ASP A 95 -22.23 0.27 -12.48
CA ASP A 95 -23.56 -0.27 -12.20
C ASP A 95 -24.21 0.36 -10.98
N VAL A 96 -23.51 1.25 -10.33
CA VAL A 96 -23.95 1.91 -9.10
C VAL A 96 -24.56 3.27 -9.39
#